data_3727a22e6065cac7542619fb9596f80d
#
_entry.id   3727a22e6065cac7542619fb9596f80d
#
_cell.length_a   1.000
_cell.length_b   1.000
_cell.length_c   1.000
_cell.angle_alpha   90.00
_cell.angle_beta   90.00
_cell.angle_gamma   90.00
#
_symmetry.space_group_name_H-M   'P 1'
#
loop_
_entity.id
_entity.type
_entity.pdbx_description
1 polymer ?
#
loop_
_entity_poly.entity_id
_entity_poly.type
_entity_poly.pdbx_seq_one_letter_code
_entity_poly.pdbx_strand_id
1 'polypeptide(L)'
;IQTVHDVLEQSPPGAGFVLRSPHPGDLGWIVQAHGALYAEQYGWDESFEALVARIVADYAGDHDPRREAAWIAEVDGAPAGCVLCVRRDDDAAQLRLLLVHPRARGRGIGGRLVEECLRFAKRAGYARITLWTNDVLHEARRLYERAGFELVESAPHHSFGHDLVEQTWAREL
;
A
#
# COMPACT_ATOMS: atom_id res chain seq x y z
N ILE A 1 3.81 -25.00 4.35
CA ILE A 1 2.37 -25.33 4.46
C ILE A 1 1.61 -24.03 4.24
N GLN A 2 0.89 -23.94 3.13
CA GLN A 2 0.04 -22.81 2.84
C GLN A 2 -1.13 -22.83 3.82
N THR A 3 -1.35 -21.73 4.51
CA THR A 3 -2.45 -21.67 5.48
C THR A 3 -3.79 -21.51 4.76
N VAL A 4 -4.88 -21.89 5.42
CA VAL A 4 -6.24 -21.69 4.87
C VAL A 4 -6.50 -20.21 4.54
N HIS A 5 -5.87 -19.32 5.28
CA HIS A 5 -5.96 -17.87 5.06
C HIS A 5 -5.39 -17.46 3.70
N ASP A 6 -4.23 -18.00 3.31
CA ASP A 6 -3.61 -17.71 2.00
C ASP A 6 -4.51 -18.16 0.84
N VAL A 7 -5.24 -19.26 1.02
CA VAL A 7 -6.15 -19.78 -0.02
C VAL A 7 -7.36 -18.88 -0.24
N LEU A 8 -7.85 -18.26 0.84
CA LEU A 8 -9.02 -17.35 0.76
C LEU A 8 -8.71 -16.01 0.12
N GLU A 9 -7.44 -15.66 -0.01
CA GLU A 9 -6.99 -14.41 -0.62
C GLU A 9 -6.73 -14.51 -2.12
N GLN A 10 -7.00 -15.65 -2.73
CA GLN A 10 -6.79 -15.85 -4.16
C GLN A 10 -7.75 -15.00 -4.99
N SER A 11 -7.20 -14.40 -6.05
CA SER A 11 -7.99 -13.66 -7.02
C SER A 11 -8.91 -14.58 -7.82
N PRO A 12 -10.00 -14.03 -8.43
CA PRO A 12 -10.85 -14.81 -9.32
C PRO A 12 -10.05 -15.48 -10.42
N PRO A 13 -10.48 -16.65 -10.93
CA PRO A 13 -9.84 -17.33 -12.05
C PRO A 13 -9.65 -16.37 -13.24
N GLY A 14 -8.45 -16.33 -13.83
CA GLY A 14 -8.13 -15.49 -14.97
C GLY A 14 -7.49 -14.15 -14.64
N ALA A 15 -7.47 -13.73 -13.38
CA ALA A 15 -6.83 -12.46 -12.98
C ALA A 15 -5.29 -12.53 -13.05
N GLY A 16 -4.70 -13.71 -12.93
CA GLY A 16 -3.27 -13.93 -13.10
C GLY A 16 -2.41 -13.49 -11.93
N PHE A 17 -2.98 -13.31 -10.74
CA PHE A 17 -2.25 -12.97 -9.52
C PHE A 17 -2.94 -13.53 -8.28
N VAL A 18 -2.18 -13.62 -7.20
CA VAL A 18 -2.70 -13.95 -5.86
C VAL A 18 -2.27 -12.89 -4.87
N LEU A 19 -3.09 -12.64 -3.86
CA LEU A 19 -2.72 -11.82 -2.70
C LEU A 19 -2.37 -12.75 -1.55
N ARG A 20 -1.29 -12.44 -0.86
CA ARG A 20 -0.79 -13.25 0.26
C ARG A 20 -0.10 -12.39 1.30
N SER A 21 0.09 -12.95 2.50
CA SER A 21 0.91 -12.32 3.52
C SER A 21 2.38 -12.30 3.11
N PRO A 22 3.19 -11.36 3.63
CA PRO A 22 4.61 -11.30 3.31
C PRO A 22 5.36 -12.56 3.77
N HIS A 23 6.26 -13.03 2.92
CA HIS A 23 7.26 -14.06 3.25
C HIS A 23 8.62 -13.39 3.50
N PRO A 24 9.57 -14.07 4.15
CA PRO A 24 10.93 -13.54 4.28
C PRO A 24 11.50 -13.05 2.95
N GLY A 25 12.01 -11.83 2.94
CA GLY A 25 12.49 -11.14 1.72
C GLY A 25 11.50 -10.18 1.10
N ASP A 26 10.19 -10.34 1.32
CA ASP A 26 9.18 -9.47 0.71
C ASP A 26 9.23 -8.05 1.26
N LEU A 27 9.49 -7.88 2.54
CA LEU A 27 9.61 -6.54 3.13
C LEU A 27 10.80 -5.77 2.54
N GLY A 28 11.92 -6.45 2.30
CA GLY A 28 13.05 -5.87 1.57
C GLY A 28 12.69 -5.52 0.13
N TRP A 29 11.89 -6.36 -0.52
CA TRP A 29 11.39 -6.07 -1.86
C TRP A 29 10.53 -4.80 -1.90
N ILE A 30 9.68 -4.58 -0.91
CA ILE A 30 8.87 -3.35 -0.80
C ILE A 30 9.76 -2.11 -0.82
N VAL A 31 10.82 -2.11 -0.01
CA VAL A 31 11.78 -0.99 0.06
C VAL A 31 12.49 -0.79 -1.28
N GLN A 32 13.03 -1.86 -1.83
CA GLN A 32 13.77 -1.82 -3.09
C GLN A 32 12.88 -1.34 -4.24
N ALA A 33 11.69 -1.88 -4.37
CA ALA A 33 10.77 -1.54 -5.45
C ALA A 33 10.32 -0.07 -5.38
N HIS A 34 9.97 0.41 -4.20
CA HIS A 34 9.62 1.82 -4.01
C HIS A 34 10.78 2.74 -4.38
N GLY A 35 11.97 2.47 -3.83
CA GLY A 35 13.14 3.30 -4.09
C GLY A 35 13.49 3.37 -5.56
N ALA A 36 13.58 2.22 -6.22
CA ALA A 36 13.98 2.14 -7.63
C ALA A 36 12.91 2.72 -8.57
N LEU A 37 11.65 2.35 -8.40
CA LEU A 37 10.58 2.78 -9.30
C LEU A 37 10.27 4.28 -9.18
N TYR A 38 10.27 4.83 -7.98
CA TYR A 38 9.97 6.24 -7.79
C TYR A 38 11.15 7.13 -8.21
N ALA A 39 12.39 6.65 -8.08
CA ALA A 39 13.55 7.33 -8.66
C ALA A 39 13.45 7.38 -10.19
N GLU A 40 13.07 6.27 -10.82
CA GLU A 40 12.92 6.19 -12.28
C GLU A 40 11.76 7.04 -12.80
N GLN A 41 10.60 6.99 -12.14
CA GLN A 41 9.38 7.64 -12.62
C GLN A 41 9.29 9.12 -12.25
N TYR A 42 9.80 9.51 -11.09
CA TYR A 42 9.63 10.86 -10.52
C TYR A 42 10.94 11.55 -10.18
N GLY A 43 12.07 10.87 -10.27
CA GLY A 43 13.37 11.41 -9.89
C GLY A 43 13.54 11.61 -8.38
N TRP A 44 12.75 10.92 -7.56
CA TRP A 44 12.85 11.04 -6.11
C TRP A 44 14.13 10.41 -5.60
N ASP A 45 14.77 11.10 -4.65
CA ASP A 45 16.07 10.69 -4.13
C ASP A 45 16.00 9.60 -3.05
N GLU A 46 17.16 9.24 -2.51
CA GLU A 46 17.29 8.18 -1.51
C GLU A 46 16.55 8.47 -0.19
N SER A 47 16.17 9.73 0.06
CA SER A 47 15.39 10.04 1.26
C SER A 47 13.99 9.43 1.23
N PHE A 48 13.44 9.23 0.03
CA PHE A 48 12.18 8.50 -0.13
C PHE A 48 12.34 7.02 0.23
N GLU A 49 13.39 6.38 -0.27
CA GLU A 49 13.70 4.98 0.08
C GLU A 49 13.91 4.82 1.59
N ALA A 50 14.62 5.77 2.21
CA ALA A 50 14.83 5.77 3.66
C ALA A 50 13.50 5.87 4.44
N LEU A 51 12.57 6.70 3.96
CA LEU A 51 11.22 6.80 4.55
C LEU A 51 10.49 5.45 4.45
N VAL A 52 10.49 4.83 3.28
CA VAL A 52 9.85 3.52 3.08
C VAL A 52 10.48 2.47 3.99
N ALA A 53 11.80 2.46 4.11
CA ALA A 53 12.52 1.54 4.99
C ALA A 53 12.10 1.70 6.46
N ARG A 54 11.91 2.93 6.93
CA ARG A 54 11.43 3.19 8.31
C ARG A 54 10.02 2.66 8.51
N ILE A 55 9.12 2.90 7.56
CA ILE A 55 7.73 2.41 7.63
C ILE A 55 7.71 0.88 7.70
N VAL A 56 8.48 0.22 6.85
CA VAL A 56 8.56 -1.24 6.80
C VAL A 56 9.16 -1.79 8.09
N ALA A 57 10.23 -1.18 8.60
CA ALA A 57 10.87 -1.61 9.85
C ALA A 57 9.92 -1.46 11.05
N ASP A 58 9.18 -0.37 11.13
CA ASP A 58 8.20 -0.15 12.19
C ASP A 58 7.10 -1.23 12.16
N TYR A 59 6.58 -1.53 10.99
CA TYR A 59 5.60 -2.60 10.82
C TYR A 59 6.18 -3.97 11.22
N ALA A 60 7.37 -4.30 10.74
CA ALA A 60 7.98 -5.60 10.98
C ALA A 60 8.33 -5.82 12.45
N GLY A 61 8.73 -4.75 13.14
CA GLY A 61 9.24 -4.84 14.51
C GLY A 61 8.17 -5.00 15.58
N ASP A 62 7.01 -4.39 15.40
CA ASP A 62 6.03 -4.29 16.50
C ASP A 62 4.60 -4.06 16.02
N HIS A 63 4.10 -4.88 15.09
CA HIS A 63 2.71 -4.78 14.70
C HIS A 63 1.81 -5.73 15.49
N ASP A 64 0.58 -5.30 15.77
CA ASP A 64 -0.48 -6.14 16.29
C ASP A 64 -1.26 -6.74 15.11
N PRO A 65 -1.17 -8.05 14.85
CA PRO A 65 -1.83 -8.65 13.68
C PRO A 65 -3.35 -8.55 13.69
N ARG A 66 -3.96 -8.19 14.81
CA ARG A 66 -5.39 -7.91 14.86
C ARG A 66 -5.75 -6.52 14.33
N ARG A 67 -4.79 -5.61 14.29
CA ARG A 67 -4.97 -4.21 13.95
C ARG A 67 -4.14 -3.76 12.75
N GLU A 68 -3.13 -4.53 12.36
CA GLU A 68 -2.22 -4.17 11.28
C GLU A 68 -1.93 -5.38 10.39
N ALA A 69 -1.79 -5.15 9.10
CA ALA A 69 -1.50 -6.22 8.14
C ALA A 69 -0.78 -5.66 6.91
N ALA A 70 -0.13 -6.54 6.18
CA ALA A 70 0.49 -6.25 4.90
C ALA A 70 0.11 -7.34 3.90
N TRP A 71 0.05 -6.96 2.63
CA TRP A 71 -0.24 -7.90 1.54
C TRP A 71 0.77 -7.74 0.42
N ILE A 72 1.12 -8.87 -0.16
CA ILE A 72 1.93 -8.96 -1.38
C ILE A 72 1.03 -9.49 -2.49
N ALA A 73 1.04 -8.84 -3.63
CA ALA A 73 0.47 -9.38 -4.85
C ALA A 73 1.58 -10.12 -5.60
N GLU A 74 1.33 -11.40 -5.90
CA GLU A 74 2.30 -12.27 -6.56
C GLU A 74 1.81 -12.59 -7.97
N VAL A 75 2.69 -12.41 -8.94
CA VAL A 75 2.46 -12.76 -10.35
C VAL A 75 3.58 -13.69 -10.79
N ASP A 76 3.23 -14.85 -11.33
CA ASP A 76 4.19 -15.85 -11.81
C ASP A 76 5.26 -16.19 -10.78
N GLY A 77 4.87 -16.29 -9.51
CA GLY A 77 5.76 -16.68 -8.42
C GLY A 77 6.66 -15.56 -7.88
N ALA A 78 6.48 -14.31 -8.34
CA ALA A 78 7.31 -13.18 -7.91
C ALA A 78 6.45 -12.02 -7.38
N PRO A 79 6.93 -11.26 -6.38
CA PRO A 79 6.20 -10.11 -5.89
C PRO A 79 6.05 -9.04 -6.98
N ALA A 80 4.85 -8.49 -7.11
CA ALA A 80 4.49 -7.54 -8.15
C ALA A 80 3.69 -6.34 -7.62
N GLY A 81 3.28 -6.37 -6.37
CA GLY A 81 2.56 -5.28 -5.73
C GLY A 81 2.49 -5.48 -4.23
N CYS A 82 2.13 -4.42 -3.52
CA CYS A 82 2.00 -4.46 -2.06
C CYS A 82 1.08 -3.37 -1.53
N VAL A 83 0.61 -3.55 -0.30
CA VAL A 83 -0.05 -2.51 0.49
C VAL A 83 0.06 -2.88 1.97
N LEU A 84 0.13 -1.85 2.83
CA LEU A 84 0.07 -2.01 4.27
C LEU A 84 -1.17 -1.32 4.82
N CYS A 85 -1.75 -1.91 5.86
CA CYS A 85 -2.73 -1.27 6.72
C CYS A 85 -2.13 -1.19 8.12
N VAL A 86 -1.91 0.03 8.60
CA VAL A 86 -1.32 0.25 9.92
C VAL A 86 -2.25 1.05 10.79
N ARG A 87 -2.04 0.98 12.10
CA ARG A 87 -2.79 1.75 13.09
C ARG A 87 -2.28 3.18 13.11
N ARG A 88 -3.17 4.14 12.95
CA ARG A 88 -2.88 5.55 13.18
C ARG A 88 -3.24 5.94 14.61
N ASP A 89 -4.45 5.59 15.04
CA ASP A 89 -4.94 5.70 16.41
C ASP A 89 -6.01 4.62 16.64
N ASP A 90 -6.70 4.67 17.77
CA ASP A 90 -7.71 3.64 18.11
C ASP A 90 -8.88 3.58 17.12
N ASP A 91 -9.23 4.70 16.49
CA ASP A 91 -10.38 4.82 15.59
C ASP A 91 -9.98 4.84 14.10
N ALA A 92 -8.75 5.16 13.78
CA ALA A 92 -8.31 5.34 12.41
C ALA A 92 -7.17 4.41 12.02
N ALA A 93 -7.37 3.68 10.92
CA ALA A 93 -6.30 2.99 10.21
C ALA A 93 -5.64 3.92 9.20
N GLN A 94 -4.47 3.54 8.73
CA GLN A 94 -3.77 4.23 7.65
C GLN A 94 -3.34 3.22 6.59
N LEU A 95 -3.75 3.47 5.34
CA LEU A 95 -3.24 2.74 4.19
C LEU A 95 -1.86 3.31 3.83
N ARG A 96 -0.87 2.45 3.70
CA ARG A 96 0.51 2.85 3.37
C ARG A 96 1.12 1.96 2.31
N LEU A 97 2.06 2.53 1.57
CA LEU A 97 2.95 1.81 0.65
C LEU A 97 2.21 0.98 -0.41
N LEU A 98 1.13 1.54 -0.98
CA LEU A 98 0.49 0.92 -2.14
C LEU A 98 1.41 1.05 -3.35
N LEU A 99 1.74 -0.08 -3.96
CA LEU A 99 2.56 -0.11 -5.16
C LEU A 99 2.14 -1.28 -6.05
N VAL A 100 2.07 -1.01 -7.36
CA VAL A 100 1.95 -2.06 -8.38
C VAL A 100 3.12 -1.88 -9.36
N HIS A 101 3.93 -2.94 -9.50
CA HIS A 101 5.06 -2.90 -10.41
C HIS A 101 4.56 -2.68 -11.86
N PRO A 102 5.24 -1.84 -12.68
CA PRO A 102 4.80 -1.57 -14.05
C PRO A 102 4.55 -2.82 -14.90
N ARG A 103 5.36 -3.88 -14.70
CA ARG A 103 5.21 -5.15 -15.43
C ARG A 103 3.89 -5.88 -15.15
N ALA A 104 3.20 -5.52 -14.06
CA ALA A 104 1.98 -6.18 -13.62
C ALA A 104 0.74 -5.28 -13.72
N ARG A 105 0.85 -4.10 -14.32
CA ARG A 105 -0.28 -3.19 -14.48
C ARG A 105 -1.33 -3.75 -15.45
N GLY A 106 -2.56 -3.26 -15.34
CA GLY A 106 -3.66 -3.70 -16.20
C GLY A 106 -4.32 -5.00 -15.78
N ARG A 107 -4.01 -5.52 -14.60
CA ARG A 107 -4.58 -6.77 -14.05
C ARG A 107 -5.57 -6.54 -12.92
N GLY A 108 -5.79 -5.28 -12.50
CA GLY A 108 -6.66 -4.96 -11.38
C GLY A 108 -6.02 -5.15 -10.00
N ILE A 109 -4.70 -5.31 -9.92
CA ILE A 109 -3.98 -5.55 -8.66
C ILE A 109 -4.16 -4.39 -7.68
N GLY A 110 -4.00 -3.14 -8.14
CA GLY A 110 -4.09 -1.96 -7.28
C GLY A 110 -5.45 -1.85 -6.60
N GLY A 111 -6.53 -1.99 -7.37
CA GLY A 111 -7.89 -1.97 -6.83
C GLY A 111 -8.14 -3.09 -5.83
N ARG A 112 -7.62 -4.28 -6.12
CA ARG A 112 -7.78 -5.44 -5.24
C ARG A 112 -7.02 -5.27 -3.93
N LEU A 113 -5.82 -4.68 -3.98
CA LEU A 113 -5.04 -4.36 -2.78
C LEU A 113 -5.74 -3.34 -1.90
N VAL A 114 -6.27 -2.26 -2.49
CA VAL A 114 -7.04 -1.24 -1.75
C VAL A 114 -8.28 -1.87 -1.11
N GLU A 115 -9.01 -2.69 -1.85
CA GLU A 115 -10.19 -3.40 -1.35
C GLU A 115 -9.86 -4.30 -0.16
N GLU A 116 -8.77 -5.04 -0.22
CA GLU A 116 -8.32 -5.91 0.87
C GLU A 116 -7.96 -5.10 2.13
N CYS A 117 -7.27 -3.98 1.94
CA CYS A 117 -6.94 -3.07 3.02
C CYS A 117 -8.22 -2.52 3.70
N LEU A 118 -9.20 -2.09 2.92
CA LEU A 118 -10.47 -1.59 3.46
C LEU A 118 -11.23 -2.68 4.22
N ARG A 119 -11.28 -3.87 3.66
CA ARG A 119 -11.96 -5.01 4.28
C ARG A 119 -11.33 -5.38 5.61
N PHE A 120 -10.00 -5.42 5.68
CA PHE A 120 -9.26 -5.65 6.90
C PHE A 120 -9.54 -4.57 7.95
N ALA A 121 -9.44 -3.29 7.57
CA ALA A 121 -9.64 -2.17 8.48
C ALA A 121 -11.05 -2.20 9.11
N LYS A 122 -12.06 -2.52 8.31
CA LYS A 122 -13.43 -2.66 8.79
C LYS A 122 -13.58 -3.81 9.78
N ARG A 123 -13.03 -4.98 9.46
CA ARG A 123 -13.06 -6.14 10.38
C ARG A 123 -12.29 -5.90 11.66
N ALA A 124 -11.20 -5.13 11.59
CA ALA A 124 -10.39 -4.79 12.75
C ALA A 124 -11.06 -3.79 13.69
N GLY A 125 -12.20 -3.21 13.28
CA GLY A 125 -13.00 -2.32 14.12
C GLY A 125 -12.66 -0.85 14.00
N TYR A 126 -11.88 -0.44 13.02
CA TYR A 126 -11.62 0.99 12.78
C TYR A 126 -12.89 1.70 12.28
N ALA A 127 -13.07 2.95 12.71
CA ALA A 127 -14.19 3.79 12.26
C ALA A 127 -13.90 4.42 10.89
N ARG A 128 -12.64 4.69 10.60
CA ARG A 128 -12.20 5.33 9.36
C ARG A 128 -10.81 4.87 8.96
N ILE A 129 -10.46 5.15 7.72
CA ILE A 129 -9.12 4.91 7.18
C ILE A 129 -8.63 6.16 6.47
N THR A 130 -7.37 6.49 6.67
CA THR A 130 -6.72 7.64 6.04
C THR A 130 -5.53 7.16 5.20
N LEU A 131 -5.06 8.04 4.34
CA LEU A 131 -3.81 7.83 3.61
C LEU A 131 -3.18 9.18 3.30
N TRP A 132 -1.88 9.15 3.08
CA TRP A 132 -1.09 10.30 2.64
C TRP A 132 -0.47 9.97 1.28
N THR A 133 -0.55 10.91 0.35
CA THR A 133 -0.03 10.74 -1.00
C THR A 133 0.48 12.09 -1.53
N ASN A 134 0.98 12.10 -2.75
CA ASN A 134 1.37 13.31 -3.47
C ASN A 134 0.55 13.44 -4.74
N ASP A 135 0.31 14.69 -5.15
CA ASP A 135 -0.56 15.00 -6.29
C ASP A 135 -0.08 14.41 -7.61
N VAL A 136 1.22 14.16 -7.77
CA VAL A 136 1.80 13.56 -8.98
C VAL A 136 1.47 12.09 -9.16
N LEU A 137 1.01 11.41 -8.10
CA LEU A 137 0.67 9.97 -8.12
C LEU A 137 -0.74 9.75 -8.66
N HIS A 138 -0.96 10.06 -9.93
CA HIS A 138 -2.28 10.10 -10.56
C HIS A 138 -3.02 8.78 -10.54
N GLU A 139 -2.33 7.66 -10.79
CA GLU A 139 -2.96 6.34 -10.82
C GLU A 139 -3.44 5.91 -9.44
N ALA A 140 -2.62 6.14 -8.41
CA ALA A 140 -3.01 5.85 -7.02
C ALA A 140 -4.23 6.69 -6.61
N ARG A 141 -4.23 7.98 -6.95
CA ARG A 141 -5.36 8.87 -6.67
C ARG A 141 -6.66 8.36 -7.28
N ARG A 142 -6.63 7.86 -8.52
CA ARG A 142 -7.81 7.29 -9.17
C ARG A 142 -8.32 6.06 -8.42
N LEU A 143 -7.42 5.21 -7.94
CA LEU A 143 -7.79 4.05 -7.12
C LEU A 143 -8.48 4.48 -5.83
N TYR A 144 -7.96 5.51 -5.17
CA TYR A 144 -8.53 6.02 -3.93
C TYR A 144 -9.92 6.62 -4.16
N GLU A 145 -10.10 7.41 -5.21
CA GLU A 145 -11.40 7.98 -5.58
C GLU A 145 -12.43 6.87 -5.83
N ARG A 146 -12.08 5.86 -6.61
CA ARG A 146 -12.96 4.72 -6.89
C ARG A 146 -13.32 3.93 -5.64
N ALA A 147 -12.41 3.88 -4.68
CA ALA A 147 -12.63 3.17 -3.41
C ALA A 147 -13.41 4.01 -2.39
N GLY A 148 -13.83 5.23 -2.75
CA GLY A 148 -14.66 6.06 -1.89
C GLY A 148 -13.88 6.97 -0.94
N PHE A 149 -12.56 7.11 -1.10
CA PHE A 149 -11.79 8.10 -0.35
C PHE A 149 -12.08 9.50 -0.86
N GLU A 150 -12.05 10.47 0.05
CA GLU A 150 -12.21 11.89 -0.27
C GLU A 150 -10.97 12.66 0.14
N LEU A 151 -10.60 13.67 -0.66
CA LEU A 151 -9.51 14.57 -0.33
C LEU A 151 -9.93 15.46 0.84
N VAL A 152 -9.13 15.43 1.91
CA VAL A 152 -9.41 16.17 3.15
C VAL A 152 -8.51 17.38 3.28
N GLU A 153 -7.23 17.25 2.92
CA GLU A 153 -6.23 18.29 3.10
C GLU A 153 -5.17 18.21 2.00
N SER A 154 -4.65 19.36 1.63
CA SER A 154 -3.56 19.44 0.66
C SER A 154 -2.65 20.60 1.04
N ALA A 155 -1.33 20.41 0.93
CA ALA A 155 -0.34 21.42 1.30
C ALA A 155 0.94 21.26 0.45
N PRO A 156 1.54 22.38 0.01
CA PRO A 156 2.84 22.31 -0.66
C PRO A 156 3.93 21.90 0.33
N HIS A 157 4.89 21.12 -0.14
CA HIS A 157 6.07 20.76 0.63
C HIS A 157 7.25 20.47 -0.29
N HIS A 158 8.45 20.44 0.29
CA HIS A 158 9.66 20.05 -0.42
C HIS A 158 10.17 18.74 0.21
N SER A 159 10.16 17.67 -0.56
CA SER A 159 10.61 16.36 -0.13
C SER A 159 11.20 15.58 -1.30
N PHE A 160 12.12 14.66 -0.98
CA PHE A 160 12.70 13.74 -1.97
C PHE A 160 13.42 14.46 -3.11
N GLY A 161 13.88 15.71 -2.86
CA GLY A 161 14.54 16.56 -3.85
C GLY A 161 13.60 17.37 -4.74
N HIS A 162 12.31 17.42 -4.45
CA HIS A 162 11.30 18.04 -5.31
C HIS A 162 10.29 18.87 -4.54
N ASP A 163 9.75 19.89 -5.22
CA ASP A 163 8.57 20.60 -4.74
C ASP A 163 7.34 19.78 -5.11
N LEU A 164 6.56 19.41 -4.12
CA LEU A 164 5.41 18.53 -4.24
C LEU A 164 4.19 19.14 -3.55
N VAL A 165 3.01 18.59 -3.83
CA VAL A 165 1.80 18.88 -3.06
C VAL A 165 1.37 17.59 -2.38
N GLU A 166 1.50 17.55 -1.05
CA GLU A 166 1.02 16.43 -0.27
C GLU A 166 -0.49 16.50 -0.10
N GLN A 167 -1.13 15.35 -0.05
CA GLN A 167 -2.56 15.22 0.09
C GLN A 167 -2.89 14.17 1.14
N THR A 168 -3.86 14.50 2.00
CA THR A 168 -4.46 13.54 2.92
C THR A 168 -5.84 13.19 2.42
N TRP A 169 -6.12 11.91 2.30
CA TRP A 169 -7.41 11.37 1.90
C TRP A 169 -7.98 10.53 3.04
N ALA A 170 -9.29 10.48 3.16
CA ALA A 170 -9.95 9.73 4.21
C ALA A 170 -11.25 9.10 3.72
N ARG A 171 -11.63 8.01 4.39
CA ARG A 171 -12.89 7.32 4.15
C ARG A 171 -13.46 6.77 5.46
N GLU A 172 -14.75 6.94 5.66
CA GLU A 172 -15.49 6.26 6.73
C GLU A 172 -15.66 4.77 6.37
N LEU A 173 -15.61 3.92 7.38
CA LEU A 173 -15.71 2.47 7.22
C LEU A 173 -17.07 1.90 7.63
#